data_60de944fd284e15211bd69fafc9194be
#
_entry.id   60de944fd284e15211bd69fafc9194be
#
_cell.length_a   1.000
_cell.length_b   1.000
_cell.length_c   1.000
_cell.angle_alpha   90.00
_cell.angle_beta   90.00
_cell.angle_gamma   90.00
#
_symmetry.space_group_name_H-M   'P 1'
#
loop_
_entity.id
_entity.type
_entity.pdbx_description
1 polymer ?
#
loop_
_entity_poly.entity_id
_entity_poly.type
_entity_poly.pdbx_seq_one_letter_code
_entity_poly.pdbx_strand_id
1 'polypeptide(L)'
;MTRTNSKVALSCIDRAKVANKANADAYIRIHANGSDNSSISGALTICTTRNSPYISSMYRKNKALSEAVLNAYVSATGCRKEYVWETDSMTGNNWSKVPTTIIEMGYMSNPTEDQKMATDEYQWQIVTGIANGVIGRAHV
;
A
#
# COMPACT_ATOMS: atom_id res chain seq x y z
N MET A 1 -12.48 7.09 -1.19
CA MET A 1 -11.27 7.89 -1.56
C MET A 1 -11.05 9.01 -0.55
N THR A 2 -9.80 9.35 -0.26
CA THR A 2 -9.49 10.43 0.71
C THR A 2 -9.63 11.85 0.13
N ARG A 3 -9.64 11.99 -1.18
CA ARG A 3 -9.89 13.24 -1.91
C ARG A 3 -10.54 12.97 -3.26
N THR A 4 -11.27 13.93 -3.80
CA THR A 4 -12.04 13.81 -5.07
C THR A 4 -11.32 14.42 -6.28
N ASN A 5 -10.25 15.17 -6.05
CA ASN A 5 -9.45 15.79 -7.13
C ASN A 5 -8.01 16.06 -6.66
N SER A 6 -7.14 16.42 -7.61
CA SER A 6 -5.73 16.71 -7.36
C SER A 6 -5.45 18.12 -6.81
N LYS A 7 -6.44 19.02 -6.80
CA LYS A 7 -6.26 20.42 -6.37
C LYS A 7 -6.20 20.58 -4.85
N VAL A 8 -6.65 19.56 -4.11
CA VAL A 8 -6.66 19.57 -2.65
C VAL A 8 -5.44 18.78 -2.13
N ALA A 9 -4.53 19.48 -1.46
CA ALA A 9 -3.43 18.85 -0.73
C ALA A 9 -3.93 18.40 0.65
N LEU A 10 -3.87 17.10 0.91
CA LEU A 10 -4.13 16.52 2.23
C LEU A 10 -2.84 15.94 2.81
N SER A 11 -2.55 16.28 4.07
CA SER A 11 -1.43 15.68 4.78
C SER A 11 -1.65 14.17 4.99
N CYS A 12 -0.57 13.42 5.27
CA CYS A 12 -0.68 12.00 5.60
C CYS A 12 -1.58 11.76 6.83
N ILE A 13 -1.55 12.68 7.80
CA ILE A 13 -2.41 12.64 8.99
C ILE A 13 -3.88 12.83 8.60
N ASP A 14 -4.18 13.82 7.76
CA ASP A 14 -5.57 14.08 7.37
C ASP A 14 -6.16 12.94 6.56
N ARG A 15 -5.37 12.30 5.70
CA ARG A 15 -5.79 11.09 4.98
C ARG A 15 -6.10 9.94 5.94
N ALA A 16 -5.28 9.72 6.98
CA ALA A 16 -5.54 8.72 8.01
C ALA A 16 -6.81 9.07 8.82
N LYS A 17 -7.04 10.36 9.14
CA LYS A 17 -8.28 10.81 9.83
C LYS A 17 -9.54 10.50 9.01
N VAL A 18 -9.49 10.61 7.67
CA VAL A 18 -10.65 10.25 6.82
C VAL A 18 -11.00 8.77 7.00
N ALA A 19 -10.00 7.88 6.94
CA ALA A 19 -10.23 6.45 7.14
C ALA A 19 -10.71 6.13 8.56
N ASN A 20 -10.12 6.77 9.58
CA ASN A 20 -10.52 6.62 10.97
C ASN A 20 -11.97 7.07 11.21
N LYS A 21 -12.36 8.23 10.66
CA LYS A 21 -13.72 8.76 10.80
C LYS A 21 -14.78 7.87 10.14
N ALA A 22 -14.41 7.25 9.01
CA ALA A 22 -15.25 6.30 8.31
C ALA A 22 -15.32 4.93 8.99
N ASN A 23 -14.53 4.69 10.03
CA ASN A 23 -14.33 3.36 10.63
C ASN A 23 -14.12 2.29 9.55
N ALA A 24 -13.22 2.58 8.60
CA ALA A 24 -13.02 1.76 7.42
C ALA A 24 -12.47 0.37 7.79
N ASP A 25 -12.89 -0.67 7.07
CA ASP A 25 -12.39 -2.03 7.25
C ASP A 25 -10.91 -2.15 6.88
N ALA A 26 -10.44 -1.33 5.93
CA ALA A 26 -9.04 -1.22 5.55
C ALA A 26 -8.73 0.17 4.98
N TYR A 27 -7.48 0.60 5.18
CA TYR A 27 -6.92 1.80 4.56
C TYR A 27 -5.71 1.42 3.71
N ILE A 28 -5.87 1.46 2.39
CA ILE A 28 -4.80 1.17 1.44
C ILE A 28 -4.21 2.47 0.92
N ARG A 29 -2.90 2.61 1.06
CA ARG A 29 -2.15 3.75 0.56
C ARG A 29 -1.37 3.29 -0.68
N ILE A 30 -1.74 3.81 -1.83
CA ILE A 30 -1.20 3.42 -3.14
C ILE A 30 -0.09 4.38 -3.50
N HIS A 31 1.11 3.85 -3.71
CA HIS A 31 2.33 4.58 -4.03
C HIS A 31 3.10 3.88 -5.16
N ALA A 32 3.97 4.62 -5.81
CA ALA A 32 5.02 4.08 -6.66
C ALA A 32 6.38 4.53 -6.09
N ASN A 33 7.30 3.60 -6.01
CA ASN A 33 8.60 3.74 -5.37
C ASN A 33 9.62 4.46 -6.26
N GLY A 34 10.75 4.82 -5.70
CA GLY A 34 11.90 5.37 -6.41
C GLY A 34 13.21 4.87 -5.81
N SER A 35 14.24 4.79 -6.64
CA SER A 35 15.60 4.41 -6.24
C SER A 35 16.62 5.13 -7.12
N ASP A 36 17.81 5.40 -6.58
CA ASP A 36 18.95 5.90 -7.37
C ASP A 36 19.48 4.83 -8.33
N ASN A 37 19.17 3.55 -8.09
CA ASN A 37 19.49 2.46 -8.99
C ASN A 37 18.26 2.12 -9.86
N SER A 38 18.29 2.52 -11.13
CA SER A 38 17.22 2.29 -12.09
C SER A 38 17.00 0.83 -12.50
N SER A 39 17.88 -0.09 -12.10
CA SER A 39 17.71 -1.53 -12.36
C SER A 39 16.84 -2.23 -11.31
N ILE A 40 16.54 -1.58 -10.20
CA ILE A 40 15.67 -2.15 -9.17
C ILE A 40 14.22 -2.18 -9.68
N SER A 41 13.53 -3.30 -9.43
CA SER A 41 12.16 -3.53 -9.82
C SER A 41 11.43 -4.37 -8.80
N GLY A 42 10.10 -4.35 -8.84
CA GLY A 42 9.23 -5.19 -8.01
C GLY A 42 8.30 -4.39 -7.11
N ALA A 43 7.43 -5.10 -6.43
CA ALA A 43 6.47 -4.52 -5.51
C ALA A 43 6.75 -4.95 -4.07
N LEU A 44 6.50 -4.03 -3.14
CA LEU A 44 6.56 -4.28 -1.70
C LEU A 44 5.36 -3.63 -1.00
N THR A 45 5.09 -4.07 0.21
CA THR A 45 4.13 -3.41 1.10
C THR A 45 4.80 -2.95 2.37
N ILE A 46 4.20 -1.94 3.03
CA ILE A 46 4.78 -1.35 4.24
C ILE A 46 3.73 -1.34 5.35
N CYS A 47 4.10 -1.85 6.52
CA CYS A 47 3.29 -1.76 7.74
C CYS A 47 4.13 -1.29 8.94
N THR A 48 3.45 -1.01 10.05
CA THR A 48 4.10 -0.66 11.31
C THR A 48 4.82 -1.86 11.93
N THR A 49 5.81 -1.62 12.78
CA THR A 49 6.50 -2.69 13.52
C THR A 49 5.62 -3.27 14.62
N ARG A 50 5.99 -4.46 15.11
CA ARG A 50 5.31 -5.11 16.24
C ARG A 50 5.29 -4.24 17.50
N ASN A 51 6.36 -3.52 17.76
CA ASN A 51 6.56 -2.70 18.96
C ASN A 51 6.39 -1.21 18.65
N SER A 52 5.60 -0.88 17.63
CA SER A 52 5.35 0.52 17.24
C SER A 52 4.96 1.37 18.45
N PRO A 53 5.65 2.49 18.70
CA PRO A 53 5.29 3.40 19.78
C PRO A 53 3.96 4.14 19.51
N TYR A 54 3.44 4.05 18.31
CA TYR A 54 2.24 4.75 17.88
C TYR A 54 1.00 3.87 17.89
N ILE A 55 1.08 2.64 17.35
CA ILE A 55 -0.10 1.81 17.09
C ILE A 55 0.21 0.30 17.11
N SER A 56 0.95 -0.18 18.11
CA SER A 56 1.31 -1.60 18.25
C SER A 56 0.10 -2.55 18.29
N SER A 57 -1.05 -2.09 18.79
CA SER A 57 -2.29 -2.88 18.84
C SER A 57 -2.81 -3.28 17.46
N MET A 58 -2.45 -2.55 16.39
CA MET A 58 -2.86 -2.84 15.03
C MET A 58 -1.87 -3.71 14.26
N TYR A 59 -0.70 -4.03 14.85
CA TYR A 59 0.37 -4.73 14.16
C TYR A 59 -0.09 -5.99 13.42
N ARG A 60 -0.79 -6.89 14.10
CA ARG A 60 -1.23 -8.17 13.50
C ARG A 60 -2.14 -7.93 12.29
N LYS A 61 -3.07 -6.96 12.41
CA LYS A 61 -4.00 -6.62 11.32
C LYS A 61 -3.27 -5.96 10.15
N ASN A 62 -2.35 -5.05 10.43
CA ASN A 62 -1.55 -4.37 9.41
C ASN A 62 -0.64 -5.34 8.67
N LYS A 63 0.02 -6.24 9.39
CA LYS A 63 0.90 -7.25 8.81
C LYS A 63 0.14 -8.21 7.90
N ALA A 64 -0.98 -8.77 8.39
CA ALA A 64 -1.83 -9.66 7.61
C ALA A 64 -2.38 -8.99 6.35
N LEU A 65 -2.83 -7.74 6.45
CA LEU A 65 -3.28 -6.95 5.30
C LEU A 65 -2.15 -6.73 4.28
N SER A 66 -0.96 -6.39 4.75
CA SER A 66 0.21 -6.17 3.90
C SER A 66 0.60 -7.43 3.13
N GLU A 67 0.63 -8.57 3.79
CA GLU A 67 0.92 -9.87 3.16
C GLU A 67 -0.13 -10.27 2.14
N ALA A 68 -1.41 -10.14 2.48
CA ALA A 68 -2.52 -10.47 1.60
C ALA A 68 -2.53 -9.58 0.33
N VAL A 69 -2.37 -8.27 0.51
CA VAL A 69 -2.32 -7.32 -0.61
C VAL A 69 -1.11 -7.58 -1.50
N LEU A 70 0.09 -7.78 -0.94
CA LEU A 70 1.29 -8.05 -1.74
C LEU A 70 1.17 -9.34 -2.54
N ASN A 71 0.69 -10.42 -1.92
CA ASN A 71 0.54 -11.70 -2.59
C ASN A 71 -0.45 -11.64 -3.75
N ALA A 72 -1.63 -11.05 -3.52
CA ALA A 72 -2.65 -10.92 -4.55
C ALA A 72 -2.22 -9.95 -5.68
N TYR A 73 -1.51 -8.88 -5.33
CA TYR A 73 -0.94 -7.93 -6.28
C TYR A 73 0.04 -8.61 -7.23
N VAL A 74 1.01 -9.34 -6.69
CA VAL A 74 2.01 -10.07 -7.49
C VAL A 74 1.35 -11.14 -8.36
N SER A 75 0.35 -11.84 -7.84
CA SER A 75 -0.42 -12.84 -8.61
C SER A 75 -1.14 -12.21 -9.80
N ALA A 76 -1.70 -11.01 -9.65
CA ALA A 76 -2.46 -10.34 -10.70
C ALA A 76 -1.56 -9.66 -11.74
N THR A 77 -0.43 -9.10 -11.33
CA THR A 77 0.44 -8.27 -12.17
C THR A 77 1.63 -9.02 -12.77
N GLY A 78 2.00 -10.17 -12.18
CA GLY A 78 3.21 -10.91 -12.55
C GLY A 78 4.52 -10.16 -12.24
N CYS A 79 4.47 -9.07 -11.46
CA CYS A 79 5.67 -8.35 -11.09
C CYS A 79 6.52 -9.13 -10.08
N ARG A 80 7.79 -8.74 -9.94
CA ARG A 80 8.67 -9.31 -8.92
C ARG A 80 8.13 -8.99 -7.53
N LYS A 81 7.98 -10.01 -6.68
CA LYS A 81 7.67 -9.84 -5.27
C LYS A 81 8.94 -9.49 -4.51
N GLU A 82 8.90 -8.39 -3.77
CA GLU A 82 9.96 -8.08 -2.81
C GLU A 82 9.54 -8.57 -1.40
N TYR A 83 9.26 -7.69 -0.48
CA TYR A 83 8.99 -8.06 0.93
C TYR A 83 7.92 -7.15 1.56
N VAL A 84 7.50 -7.49 2.76
CA VAL A 84 6.74 -6.59 3.63
C VAL A 84 7.74 -5.85 4.50
N TRP A 85 7.87 -4.55 4.29
CA TRP A 85 8.73 -3.69 5.08
C TRP A 85 8.02 -3.23 6.36
N GLU A 86 8.58 -3.62 7.50
CA GLU A 86 8.09 -3.19 8.80
C GLU A 86 8.87 -1.96 9.26
N THR A 87 8.18 -0.82 9.40
CA THR A 87 8.80 0.44 9.81
C THR A 87 7.78 1.38 10.46
N ASP A 88 8.25 2.18 11.41
CA ASP A 88 7.46 3.22 12.09
C ASP A 88 7.78 4.64 11.57
N SER A 89 8.44 4.75 10.43
CA SER A 89 8.74 6.04 9.79
C SER A 89 7.57 6.61 8.97
N MET A 90 6.50 5.83 8.73
CA MET A 90 5.38 6.21 7.87
C MET A 90 4.27 6.89 8.66
N THR A 91 4.27 8.23 8.67
CA THR A 91 3.30 9.06 9.42
C THR A 91 1.85 8.61 9.20
N GLY A 92 1.43 8.37 7.95
CA GLY A 92 0.05 7.97 7.66
C GLY A 92 -0.34 6.61 8.23
N ASN A 93 0.61 5.68 8.37
CA ASN A 93 0.39 4.39 9.00
C ASN A 93 0.30 4.55 10.53
N ASN A 94 1.18 5.38 11.11
CA ASN A 94 1.24 5.62 12.55
C ASN A 94 -0.01 6.29 13.12
N TRP A 95 -0.70 7.11 12.31
CA TRP A 95 -1.92 7.81 12.70
C TRP A 95 -3.21 7.05 12.37
N SER A 96 -3.11 5.92 11.68
CA SER A 96 -4.28 5.12 11.32
C SER A 96 -4.74 4.24 12.48
N LYS A 97 -6.03 4.31 12.81
CA LYS A 97 -6.70 3.47 13.81
C LYS A 97 -7.45 2.29 13.19
N VAL A 98 -7.34 2.13 11.87
CA VAL A 98 -7.91 1.00 11.11
C VAL A 98 -6.80 0.20 10.45
N PRO A 99 -7.04 -1.05 10.03
CA PRO A 99 -6.03 -1.85 9.34
C PRO A 99 -5.45 -1.12 8.15
N THR A 100 -4.12 -0.97 8.09
CA THR A 100 -3.47 -0.09 7.11
C THR A 100 -2.22 -0.72 6.51
N THR A 101 -2.06 -0.56 5.21
CA THR A 101 -0.82 -0.84 4.48
C THR A 101 -0.54 0.19 3.41
N ILE A 102 0.74 0.42 3.10
CA ILE A 102 1.17 1.02 1.85
C ILE A 102 1.48 -0.12 0.88
N ILE A 103 1.12 0.04 -0.38
CA ILE A 103 1.66 -0.75 -1.48
C ILE A 103 2.51 0.16 -2.36
N GLU A 104 3.79 -0.20 -2.53
CA GLU A 104 4.68 0.33 -3.55
C GLU A 104 4.55 -0.58 -4.78
N MET A 105 3.87 -0.06 -5.80
CA MET A 105 3.41 -0.84 -6.96
C MET A 105 4.54 -1.25 -7.92
N GLY A 106 5.67 -0.63 -7.82
CA GLY A 106 6.85 -0.73 -8.68
C GLY A 106 7.67 0.54 -8.56
N TYR A 107 8.75 0.64 -9.29
CA TYR A 107 9.70 1.75 -9.23
C TYR A 107 9.56 2.68 -10.43
N MET A 108 9.17 3.95 -10.22
CA MET A 108 9.17 4.99 -11.26
C MET A 108 10.57 5.28 -11.82
N SER A 109 11.62 4.98 -11.04
CA SER A 109 13.01 5.07 -11.48
C SER A 109 13.42 3.96 -12.46
N ASN A 110 12.64 2.87 -12.56
CA ASN A 110 12.85 1.81 -13.53
C ASN A 110 12.01 2.10 -14.79
N PRO A 111 12.64 2.40 -15.97
CA PRO A 111 11.89 2.81 -17.14
C PRO A 111 10.86 1.78 -17.64
N THR A 112 11.14 0.49 -17.44
CA THR A 112 10.20 -0.57 -17.84
C THR A 112 8.97 -0.60 -16.94
N GLU A 113 9.15 -0.48 -15.63
CA GLU A 113 8.02 -0.45 -14.68
C GLU A 113 7.22 0.85 -14.81
N ASP A 114 7.90 1.99 -14.97
CA ASP A 114 7.25 3.29 -15.14
C ASP A 114 6.32 3.29 -16.35
N GLN A 115 6.83 2.88 -17.50
CA GLN A 115 6.03 2.76 -18.73
C GLN A 115 4.86 1.78 -18.56
N LYS A 116 5.09 0.64 -17.91
CA LYS A 116 4.07 -0.39 -17.67
C LYS A 116 2.96 0.13 -16.76
N MET A 117 3.30 0.82 -15.66
CA MET A 117 2.33 1.42 -14.73
C MET A 117 1.48 2.50 -15.38
N ALA A 118 1.92 3.12 -16.48
CA ALA A 118 1.17 4.12 -17.21
C ALA A 118 0.13 3.53 -18.19
N THR A 119 0.11 2.22 -18.42
CA THR A 119 -0.84 1.57 -19.34
C THR A 119 -2.15 1.21 -18.64
N ASP A 120 -3.27 1.39 -19.34
CA ASP A 120 -4.60 1.05 -18.81
C ASP A 120 -4.71 -0.43 -18.45
N GLU A 121 -4.15 -1.32 -19.28
CA GLU A 121 -4.16 -2.77 -19.04
C GLU A 121 -3.49 -3.12 -17.71
N TYR A 122 -2.31 -2.57 -17.47
CA TYR A 122 -1.58 -2.85 -16.23
C TYR A 122 -2.26 -2.20 -15.02
N GLN A 123 -2.85 -1.02 -15.18
CA GLN A 123 -3.65 -0.38 -14.12
C GLN A 123 -4.85 -1.23 -13.70
N TRP A 124 -5.50 -1.90 -14.64
CA TRP A 124 -6.56 -2.87 -14.30
C TRP A 124 -6.03 -4.08 -13.53
N GLN A 125 -4.84 -4.59 -13.87
CA GLN A 125 -4.19 -5.66 -13.11
C GLN A 125 -3.86 -5.18 -11.69
N ILE A 126 -3.32 -3.96 -11.54
CA ILE A 126 -3.03 -3.31 -10.25
C ILE A 126 -4.28 -3.26 -9.38
N VAL A 127 -5.36 -2.69 -9.90
CA VAL A 127 -6.63 -2.53 -9.17
C VAL A 127 -7.19 -3.89 -8.76
N THR A 128 -7.20 -4.84 -9.68
CA THR A 128 -7.67 -6.21 -9.41
C THR A 128 -6.85 -6.88 -8.32
N GLY A 129 -5.53 -6.80 -8.38
CA GLY A 129 -4.65 -7.39 -7.39
C GLY A 129 -4.84 -6.80 -5.99
N ILE A 130 -4.91 -5.47 -5.89
CA ILE A 130 -5.16 -4.79 -4.61
C ILE A 130 -6.54 -5.17 -4.05
N ALA A 131 -7.59 -5.13 -4.88
CA ALA A 131 -8.95 -5.47 -4.46
C ALA A 131 -9.04 -6.92 -3.95
N ASN A 132 -8.47 -7.88 -4.68
CA ASN A 132 -8.44 -9.29 -4.29
C ASN A 132 -7.72 -9.51 -2.96
N GLY A 133 -6.61 -8.78 -2.72
CA GLY A 133 -5.88 -8.86 -1.46
C GLY A 133 -6.67 -8.32 -0.26
N VAL A 134 -7.45 -7.27 -0.47
CA VAL A 134 -8.34 -6.72 0.58
C VAL A 134 -9.51 -7.66 0.86
N ILE A 135 -10.18 -8.17 -0.20
CA ILE A 135 -11.33 -9.07 -0.08
C ILE A 135 -10.91 -10.42 0.51
N GLY A 136 -9.81 -11.00 0.03
CA GLY A 136 -9.31 -12.29 0.50
C GLY A 136 -8.99 -12.30 2.00
N ARG A 137 -8.55 -11.16 2.56
CA ARG A 137 -8.34 -11.01 4.00
C ARG A 137 -9.64 -11.05 4.81
N ALA A 138 -10.76 -10.63 4.24
CA ALA A 138 -12.05 -10.61 4.96
C ALA A 138 -12.59 -12.02 5.27
N HIS A 139 -11.97 -13.04 4.68
CA HIS A 139 -12.37 -14.46 4.83
C HIS A 139 -11.38 -15.28 5.67
N VAL A 140 -10.43 -14.63 6.38
CA VAL A 140 -9.43 -15.32 7.25
C VAL A 140 -9.61 -14.93 8.70
#